data_bd58ca07017c93bb20cbb67ea7bfb283
#
_entry.id   bd58ca07017c93bb20cbb67ea7bfb283
#
_cell.length_a   1.000
_cell.length_b   1.000
_cell.length_c   1.000
_cell.angle_alpha   90.00
_cell.angle_beta   90.00
_cell.angle_gamma   90.00
#
_symmetry.space_group_name_H-M   'P 1'
#
loop_
_entity.id
_entity.type
_entity.pdbx_description
1 polymer ?
#
loop_
_entity_poly.entity_id
_entity_poly.type
_entity_poly.pdbx_seq_one_letter_code
_entity_poly.pdbx_strand_id
1 'polypeptide(L)'
;NAKEYRERVAFLYQVCDKNGLQVDRSCKNPSRLSRMPGVLRGEKKQYLVAVNIGMGSWDEWKDYIDSITDDLPEFESMAEAWENMPELSPPLIENVLRQGHKMLIAGPSKAGKSFALIELCIAMAEGRKWMGWQCAKGRVLYVNLELDRPSCLHRFRDVYQAMQLPAANLSSIDIWNLRGTTKPMDKLAPSLIRRAKKKQYIAVIIDPIYKVITGDENSADQMAHFCNQFDKVCTQLGCA
;
A
#
# COMPACT_ATOMS: atom_id res chain seq x y z
N ASN A 1 -3.42 35.92 4.94
CA ASN A 1 -4.84 35.88 5.34
C ASN A 1 -5.07 34.76 6.38
N ALA A 2 -6.27 34.71 6.99
CA ALA A 2 -6.57 33.74 8.06
C ALA A 2 -6.53 32.27 7.59
N LYS A 3 -6.80 31.99 6.33
CA LYS A 3 -6.72 30.65 5.74
C LYS A 3 -5.26 30.22 5.64
N GLU A 4 -4.44 31.04 5.04
CA GLU A 4 -3.00 30.82 4.89
C GLU A 4 -2.30 30.62 6.25
N TYR A 5 -2.63 31.42 7.26
CA TYR A 5 -2.10 31.24 8.61
C TYR A 5 -2.41 29.85 9.17
N ARG A 6 -3.65 29.38 9.00
CA ARG A 6 -4.07 28.06 9.50
C ARG A 6 -3.33 26.93 8.79
N GLU A 7 -3.11 27.05 7.49
CA GLU A 7 -2.36 26.09 6.70
C GLU A 7 -0.89 26.01 7.17
N ARG A 8 -0.25 27.16 7.36
CA ARG A 8 1.14 27.25 7.88
C ARG A 8 1.26 26.65 9.29
N VAL A 9 0.33 26.98 10.19
CA VAL A 9 0.32 26.41 11.55
C VAL A 9 0.04 24.91 11.54
N ALA A 10 -0.82 24.42 10.67
CA ALA A 10 -1.06 23.00 10.52
C ALA A 10 0.19 22.24 10.07
N PHE A 11 0.93 22.80 9.11
CA PHE A 11 2.21 22.26 8.66
C PHE A 11 3.24 22.21 9.80
N LEU A 12 3.40 23.30 10.55
CA LEU A 12 4.29 23.34 11.73
C LEU A 12 3.95 22.25 12.75
N TYR A 13 2.67 22.04 13.02
CA TYR A 13 2.25 20.96 13.93
C TYR A 13 2.61 19.59 13.43
N GLN A 14 2.50 19.34 12.11
CA GLN A 14 2.93 18.07 11.52
C GLN A 14 4.44 17.85 11.68
N VAL A 15 5.24 18.90 11.46
CA VAL A 15 6.70 18.83 11.66
C VAL A 15 7.03 18.53 13.12
N CYS A 16 6.38 19.21 14.06
CA CYS A 16 6.57 18.96 15.49
C CYS A 16 6.21 17.52 15.88
N ASP A 17 5.06 17.00 15.40
CA ASP A 17 4.60 15.65 15.68
C ASP A 17 5.60 14.60 15.13
N LYS A 18 6.10 14.79 13.90
CA LYS A 18 7.11 13.91 13.31
C LYS A 18 8.40 13.85 14.15
N ASN A 19 8.75 14.95 14.81
CA ASN A 19 9.94 15.05 15.65
C ASN A 19 9.69 14.76 17.13
N GLY A 20 8.50 14.27 17.49
CA GLY A 20 8.15 13.93 18.88
C GLY A 20 8.02 15.13 19.81
N LEU A 21 7.85 16.35 19.27
CA LEU A 21 7.70 17.57 20.05
C LEU A 21 6.25 17.80 20.45
N GLN A 22 6.02 18.01 21.74
CA GLN A 22 4.70 18.38 22.25
C GLN A 22 4.45 19.87 22.04
N VAL A 23 3.38 20.21 21.33
CA VAL A 23 2.98 21.60 21.06
C VAL A 23 1.61 21.93 21.59
N ASP A 24 1.42 23.17 22.08
CA ASP A 24 0.12 23.69 22.46
C ASP A 24 -0.72 23.98 21.20
N ARG A 25 -1.65 23.10 20.90
CA ARG A 25 -2.53 23.22 19.73
C ARG A 25 -3.62 24.27 19.86
N SER A 26 -3.70 24.98 20.99
CA SER A 26 -4.64 26.08 21.20
C SER A 26 -4.24 27.33 20.40
N CYS A 27 -3.01 27.41 19.86
CA CYS A 27 -2.46 28.55 19.14
C CYS A 27 -2.84 28.63 17.65
N LYS A 28 -4.01 28.09 17.25
CA LYS A 28 -4.50 28.13 15.85
C LYS A 28 -5.13 29.45 15.41
N ASN A 29 -5.30 30.40 16.31
CA ASN A 29 -5.98 31.66 16.03
C ASN A 29 -4.97 32.73 15.64
N PRO A 30 -5.04 33.33 14.44
CA PRO A 30 -4.14 34.42 14.02
C PRO A 30 -4.25 35.67 14.88
N SER A 31 -5.35 35.84 15.62
CA SER A 31 -5.57 36.98 16.55
C SER A 31 -5.01 36.72 17.95
N ARG A 32 -4.43 35.54 18.23
CA ARG A 32 -3.90 35.22 19.54
C ARG A 32 -2.66 36.04 19.83
N LEU A 33 -2.71 36.80 20.89
CA LEU A 33 -1.58 37.58 21.35
C LEU A 33 -0.55 36.68 22.05
N SER A 34 0.70 36.79 21.63
CA SER A 34 1.86 36.23 22.35
C SER A 34 2.50 37.30 23.22
N ARG A 35 3.15 36.86 24.29
CA ARG A 35 3.92 37.79 25.12
C ARG A 35 5.23 38.16 24.47
N MET A 36 5.56 39.45 24.56
CA MET A 36 6.84 39.91 24.06
C MET A 36 7.99 39.48 24.99
N PRO A 37 9.18 39.19 24.44
CA PRO A 37 10.38 39.04 25.24
C PRO A 37 10.63 40.25 26.13
N GLY A 38 11.11 40.04 27.34
CA GLY A 38 11.35 41.09 28.33
C GLY A 38 10.20 41.39 29.27
N VAL A 39 8.98 40.89 29.01
CA VAL A 39 7.80 41.06 29.90
C VAL A 39 7.91 40.14 31.11
N LEU A 40 7.54 40.66 32.27
CA LEU A 40 7.45 39.90 33.54
C LEU A 40 6.20 39.04 33.60
N ARG A 41 6.36 37.82 34.11
CA ARG A 41 5.29 36.91 34.51
C ARG A 41 5.46 36.60 36.01
N GLY A 42 4.81 37.36 36.85
CA GLY A 42 5.15 37.35 38.26
C GLY A 42 6.56 37.87 38.44
N GLU A 43 7.42 37.13 39.10
CA GLU A 43 8.84 37.49 39.30
C GLU A 43 9.73 37.00 38.13
N LYS A 44 9.20 36.20 37.19
CA LYS A 44 9.98 35.60 36.09
C LYS A 44 9.89 36.46 34.84
N LYS A 45 11.08 36.89 34.34
CA LYS A 45 11.21 37.58 33.07
C LYS A 45 11.22 36.59 31.92
N GLN A 46 10.50 36.90 30.84
CA GLN A 46 10.57 36.11 29.62
C GLN A 46 11.80 36.48 28.79
N TYR A 47 12.54 35.49 28.40
CA TYR A 47 13.73 35.66 27.55
C TYR A 47 13.47 35.10 26.16
N LEU A 48 14.10 35.70 25.18
CA LEU A 48 14.26 35.11 23.86
C LEU A 48 15.46 34.14 23.93
N VAL A 49 15.19 32.85 23.95
CA VAL A 49 16.22 31.81 24.13
C VAL A 49 17.01 31.61 22.84
N ALA A 50 16.31 31.67 21.69
CA ALA A 50 16.91 31.53 20.37
C ALA A 50 16.15 32.39 19.36
N VAL A 51 16.86 32.97 18.42
CA VAL A 51 16.34 33.61 17.23
C VAL A 51 16.95 32.87 16.05
N ASN A 52 16.14 32.12 15.35
CA ASN A 52 16.57 31.52 14.09
C ASN A 52 15.96 32.35 12.95
N ILE A 53 16.76 33.20 12.36
CA ILE A 53 16.36 34.01 11.20
C ILE A 53 17.00 33.41 9.91
N GLY A 54 17.24 32.09 9.91
CA GLY A 54 18.03 31.42 8.90
C GLY A 54 17.46 31.45 7.50
N MET A 55 16.11 31.59 7.35
CA MET A 55 15.44 31.60 6.06
C MET A 55 14.72 32.92 5.83
N GLY A 56 14.88 33.51 4.64
CA GLY A 56 14.32 34.83 4.30
C GLY A 56 12.81 34.79 4.01
N SER A 57 12.29 33.64 3.65
CA SER A 57 10.89 33.47 3.30
C SER A 57 10.29 32.20 3.91
N TRP A 58 8.95 32.15 3.91
CA TRP A 58 8.22 30.92 4.29
C TRP A 58 8.51 29.76 3.33
N ASP A 59 8.63 30.03 2.05
CA ASP A 59 8.83 29.00 1.03
C ASP A 59 10.23 28.39 1.17
N GLU A 60 11.29 29.19 1.35
CA GLU A 60 12.64 28.71 1.65
C GLU A 60 12.67 27.84 2.92
N TRP A 61 11.96 28.28 3.98
CA TRP A 61 11.89 27.50 5.21
C TRP A 61 11.14 26.17 5.00
N LYS A 62 10.09 26.19 4.22
CA LYS A 62 9.32 24.98 3.88
C LYS A 62 10.18 24.00 3.07
N ASP A 63 10.87 24.50 2.03
CA ASP A 63 11.77 23.67 1.22
C ASP A 63 12.89 23.06 2.07
N TYR A 64 13.45 23.84 3.01
CA TYR A 64 14.43 23.32 3.95
C TYR A 64 13.84 22.21 4.83
N ILE A 65 12.65 22.39 5.42
CA ILE A 65 12.02 21.37 6.24
C ILE A 65 11.68 20.12 5.40
N ASP A 66 11.18 20.32 4.19
CA ASP A 66 10.87 19.21 3.28
C ASP A 66 12.17 18.43 2.94
N SER A 67 13.31 19.14 2.73
CA SER A 67 14.59 18.49 2.45
C SER A 67 15.15 17.65 3.61
N ILE A 68 14.99 18.10 4.86
CA ILE A 68 15.45 17.34 6.03
C ILE A 68 14.47 16.27 6.50
N THR A 69 13.23 16.30 6.01
CA THR A 69 12.19 15.28 6.28
C THR A 69 11.92 14.37 5.11
N ASP A 70 12.69 14.54 4.03
CA ASP A 70 12.59 13.71 2.84
C ASP A 70 13.02 12.28 3.18
N ASP A 71 12.09 11.35 3.05
CA ASP A 71 12.27 9.92 3.27
C ASP A 71 12.34 9.15 1.94
N LEU A 72 12.51 9.88 0.82
CA LEU A 72 12.71 9.27 -0.48
C LEU A 72 14.11 8.60 -0.55
N PRO A 73 14.24 7.51 -1.29
CA PRO A 73 15.52 6.86 -1.48
C PRO A 73 16.48 7.77 -2.24
N GLU A 74 17.76 7.68 -1.92
CA GLU A 74 18.84 8.37 -2.65
C GLU A 74 18.88 7.95 -4.12
N PHE A 75 19.43 8.84 -4.95
CA PHE A 75 19.67 8.51 -6.36
C PHE A 75 20.76 7.44 -6.47
N GLU A 76 20.50 6.42 -7.25
CA GLU A 76 21.47 5.37 -7.53
C GLU A 76 22.24 5.67 -8.82
N SER A 77 23.56 5.56 -8.76
CA SER A 77 24.40 5.70 -9.94
C SER A 77 24.33 4.44 -10.80
N MET A 78 23.92 4.58 -12.06
CA MET A 78 23.89 3.44 -13.00
C MET A 78 25.29 2.82 -13.19
N ALA A 79 26.35 3.61 -13.09
CA ALA A 79 27.72 3.09 -13.21
C ALA A 79 28.08 2.18 -12.05
N GLU A 80 27.66 2.54 -10.82
CA GLU A 80 27.88 1.71 -9.62
C GLU A 80 26.99 0.46 -9.63
N ALA A 81 25.72 0.62 -10.01
CA ALA A 81 24.80 -0.48 -10.11
C ALA A 81 25.22 -1.49 -11.19
N TRP A 82 25.88 -1.04 -12.27
CA TRP A 82 26.35 -1.91 -13.34
C TRP A 82 27.39 -2.91 -12.88
N GLU A 83 28.29 -2.50 -12.00
CA GLU A 83 29.32 -3.37 -11.40
C GLU A 83 28.72 -4.41 -10.42
N ASN A 84 27.59 -4.08 -9.82
CA ASN A 84 26.93 -4.89 -8.81
C ASN A 84 25.43 -5.06 -9.10
N MET A 85 25.09 -5.45 -10.33
CA MET A 85 23.70 -5.56 -10.77
C MET A 85 22.89 -6.49 -9.86
N PRO A 86 21.79 -6.00 -9.23
CA PRO A 86 20.98 -6.83 -8.36
C PRO A 86 20.26 -7.94 -9.14
N GLU A 87 20.10 -9.09 -8.50
CA GLU A 87 19.34 -10.19 -9.08
C GLU A 87 17.86 -9.81 -9.24
N LEU A 88 17.25 -10.25 -10.32
CA LEU A 88 15.82 -10.11 -10.54
C LEU A 88 15.03 -10.93 -9.51
N SER A 89 13.92 -10.39 -9.04
CA SER A 89 13.01 -11.13 -8.16
C SER A 89 12.62 -12.50 -8.76
N PRO A 90 12.45 -13.54 -7.94
CA PRO A 90 12.10 -14.87 -8.42
C PRO A 90 10.83 -14.88 -9.28
N PRO A 91 10.79 -15.69 -10.36
CA PRO A 91 9.58 -15.83 -11.16
C PRO A 91 8.52 -16.60 -10.38
N LEU A 92 7.30 -16.06 -10.35
CA LEU A 92 6.10 -16.74 -9.82
C LEU A 92 5.33 -17.44 -10.94
N ILE A 93 5.28 -16.83 -12.11
CA ILE A 93 4.84 -17.46 -13.35
C ILE A 93 5.97 -17.22 -14.34
N GLU A 94 6.57 -18.28 -14.82
CA GLU A 94 7.74 -18.22 -15.71
C GLU A 94 7.47 -17.29 -16.90
N ASN A 95 8.37 -16.33 -17.13
CA ASN A 95 8.29 -15.31 -18.18
C ASN A 95 7.06 -14.36 -18.14
N VAL A 96 6.21 -14.44 -17.11
CA VAL A 96 4.97 -13.65 -17.02
C VAL A 96 4.94 -12.76 -15.79
N LEU A 97 5.19 -13.32 -14.58
CA LEU A 97 5.04 -12.60 -13.32
C LEU A 97 6.18 -12.92 -12.36
N ARG A 98 6.77 -11.90 -11.77
CA ARG A 98 7.79 -12.04 -10.73
C ARG A 98 7.25 -11.64 -9.36
N GLN A 99 7.89 -12.09 -8.31
CA GLN A 99 7.62 -11.66 -6.94
C GLN A 99 7.76 -10.13 -6.81
N GLY A 100 6.85 -9.51 -6.10
CA GLY A 100 6.79 -8.04 -5.96
C GLY A 100 6.09 -7.31 -7.12
N HIS A 101 5.74 -8.01 -8.19
CA HIS A 101 5.03 -7.43 -9.35
C HIS A 101 3.52 -7.66 -9.28
N LYS A 102 2.79 -6.98 -10.14
CA LYS A 102 1.33 -7.06 -10.27
C LYS A 102 0.93 -7.57 -11.65
N MET A 103 -0.15 -8.33 -11.72
CA MET A 103 -0.78 -8.76 -12.96
C MET A 103 -2.28 -8.49 -12.92
N LEU A 104 -2.84 -7.96 -14.00
CA LEU A 104 -4.27 -7.76 -14.16
C LEU A 104 -4.81 -8.68 -15.26
N ILE A 105 -5.85 -9.46 -14.92
CA ILE A 105 -6.59 -10.24 -15.91
C ILE A 105 -7.86 -9.48 -16.28
N ALA A 106 -7.90 -8.95 -17.49
CA ALA A 106 -9.03 -8.23 -18.05
C ALA A 106 -9.78 -9.04 -19.11
N GLY A 107 -11.06 -8.76 -19.28
CA GLY A 107 -11.90 -9.39 -20.29
C GLY A 107 -13.39 -9.14 -20.04
N PRO A 108 -14.25 -9.44 -21.00
CA PRO A 108 -15.70 -9.21 -20.89
C PRO A 108 -16.33 -10.04 -19.76
N SER A 109 -17.54 -9.65 -19.37
CA SER A 109 -18.32 -10.44 -18.42
C SER A 109 -18.52 -11.87 -18.95
N LYS A 110 -18.51 -12.85 -18.02
CA LYS A 110 -18.65 -14.30 -18.32
C LYS A 110 -17.54 -14.92 -19.18
N ALA A 111 -16.41 -14.24 -19.39
CA ALA A 111 -15.24 -14.78 -20.11
C ALA A 111 -14.43 -15.82 -19.32
N GLY A 112 -14.87 -16.23 -18.14
CA GLY A 112 -14.16 -17.24 -17.35
C GLY A 112 -13.03 -16.74 -16.46
N LYS A 113 -12.87 -15.42 -16.27
CA LYS A 113 -11.78 -14.82 -15.47
C LYS A 113 -11.62 -15.44 -14.09
N SER A 114 -12.71 -15.60 -13.33
CA SER A 114 -12.67 -16.20 -11.99
C SER A 114 -12.22 -17.67 -12.02
N PHE A 115 -12.59 -18.44 -13.06
CA PHE A 115 -12.09 -19.80 -13.23
C PHE A 115 -10.58 -19.81 -13.51
N ALA A 116 -10.11 -18.94 -14.40
CA ALA A 116 -8.68 -18.80 -14.70
C ALA A 116 -7.87 -18.35 -13.46
N LEU A 117 -8.42 -17.48 -12.61
CA LEU A 117 -7.79 -17.05 -11.35
C LEU A 117 -7.76 -18.19 -10.31
N ILE A 118 -8.82 -19.00 -10.21
CA ILE A 118 -8.85 -20.17 -9.34
C ILE A 118 -7.86 -21.22 -9.83
N GLU A 119 -7.78 -21.46 -11.16
CA GLU A 119 -6.80 -22.35 -11.77
C GLU A 119 -5.37 -21.89 -11.46
N LEU A 120 -5.08 -20.57 -11.58
CA LEU A 120 -3.80 -19.99 -11.21
C LEU A 120 -3.48 -20.20 -9.73
N CYS A 121 -4.45 -19.97 -8.84
CA CYS A 121 -4.30 -20.20 -7.40
C CYS A 121 -3.90 -21.65 -7.11
N ILE A 122 -4.58 -22.61 -7.75
CA ILE A 122 -4.30 -24.03 -7.63
C ILE A 122 -2.94 -24.38 -8.23
N ALA A 123 -2.62 -23.86 -9.42
CA ALA A 123 -1.35 -24.10 -10.08
C ALA A 123 -0.15 -23.64 -9.23
N MET A 124 -0.26 -22.48 -8.57
CA MET A 124 0.76 -22.00 -7.64
C MET A 124 0.85 -22.86 -6.38
N ALA A 125 -0.30 -23.24 -5.79
CA ALA A 125 -0.29 -24.07 -4.59
C ALA A 125 0.32 -25.46 -4.84
N GLU A 126 0.05 -26.06 -6.00
CA GLU A 126 0.53 -27.39 -6.38
C GLU A 126 1.88 -27.36 -7.14
N GLY A 127 2.40 -26.19 -7.52
CA GLY A 127 3.62 -26.06 -8.32
C GLY A 127 3.45 -26.58 -9.74
N ARG A 128 2.33 -26.29 -10.39
CA ARG A 128 1.94 -26.77 -11.72
C ARG A 128 2.00 -25.66 -12.77
N LYS A 129 1.80 -26.01 -14.00
CA LYS A 129 1.67 -25.07 -15.10
C LYS A 129 0.29 -24.43 -15.08
N TRP A 130 0.24 -23.14 -15.39
CA TRP A 130 -0.97 -22.38 -15.69
C TRP A 130 -0.87 -21.84 -17.11
N MET A 131 -1.85 -22.13 -17.95
CA MET A 131 -1.86 -21.77 -19.38
C MET A 131 -0.52 -22.05 -20.13
N GLY A 132 0.19 -23.12 -19.74
CA GLY A 132 1.45 -23.52 -20.33
C GLY A 132 2.70 -23.04 -19.62
N TRP A 133 2.64 -22.00 -18.79
CA TRP A 133 3.77 -21.47 -18.02
C TRP A 133 3.91 -22.15 -16.65
N GLN A 134 5.15 -22.49 -16.29
CA GLN A 134 5.43 -23.06 -14.97
C GLN A 134 5.19 -22.04 -13.88
N CYS A 135 4.45 -22.42 -12.82
CA CYS A 135 4.26 -21.62 -11.62
C CYS A 135 5.19 -22.05 -10.50
N ALA A 136 5.69 -21.07 -9.75
CA ALA A 136 6.34 -21.32 -8.47
C ALA A 136 5.36 -21.96 -7.49
N LYS A 137 5.86 -22.88 -6.65
CA LYS A 137 5.05 -23.51 -5.60
C LYS A 137 5.10 -22.67 -4.33
N GLY A 138 3.93 -22.32 -3.79
CA GLY A 138 3.85 -21.62 -2.52
C GLY A 138 2.44 -21.36 -2.05
N ARG A 139 2.33 -20.65 -0.93
CA ARG A 139 1.03 -20.32 -0.34
C ARG A 139 0.38 -19.14 -1.08
N VAL A 140 -0.91 -19.27 -1.37
CA VAL A 140 -1.70 -18.26 -2.07
C VAL A 140 -2.90 -17.84 -1.24
N LEU A 141 -3.22 -16.54 -1.24
CA LEU A 141 -4.46 -16.01 -0.69
C LEU A 141 -5.41 -15.62 -1.81
N TYR A 142 -6.61 -16.20 -1.82
CA TYR A 142 -7.69 -15.82 -2.72
C TYR A 142 -8.73 -14.97 -1.98
N VAL A 143 -8.88 -13.71 -2.39
CA VAL A 143 -9.84 -12.76 -1.83
C VAL A 143 -11.09 -12.76 -2.68
N ASN A 144 -12.12 -13.47 -2.21
CA ASN A 144 -13.42 -13.58 -2.87
C ASN A 144 -14.34 -12.43 -2.45
N LEU A 145 -14.72 -11.58 -3.39
CA LEU A 145 -15.54 -10.38 -3.17
C LEU A 145 -16.98 -10.53 -3.73
N GLU A 146 -17.24 -11.54 -4.52
CA GLU A 146 -18.51 -11.66 -5.25
C GLU A 146 -19.30 -12.90 -4.90
N LEU A 147 -18.67 -14.07 -4.85
CA LEU A 147 -19.37 -15.32 -4.59
C LEU A 147 -19.69 -15.51 -3.11
N ASP A 148 -20.82 -16.14 -2.81
CA ASP A 148 -21.04 -16.68 -1.48
C ASP A 148 -20.01 -17.78 -1.17
N ARG A 149 -19.80 -18.04 0.12
CA ARG A 149 -18.80 -19.00 0.58
C ARG A 149 -18.99 -20.41 -0.01
N PRO A 150 -20.20 -21.02 0.01
CA PRO A 150 -20.40 -22.36 -0.59
C PRO A 150 -20.05 -22.38 -2.08
N SER A 151 -20.58 -21.43 -2.85
CA SER A 151 -20.32 -21.34 -4.30
C SER A 151 -18.83 -21.19 -4.63
N CYS A 152 -18.10 -20.37 -3.86
CA CYS A 152 -16.65 -20.21 -4.04
C CYS A 152 -15.91 -21.53 -3.79
N LEU A 153 -16.20 -22.22 -2.68
CA LEU A 153 -15.55 -23.48 -2.32
C LEU A 153 -15.87 -24.61 -3.31
N HIS A 154 -17.12 -24.70 -3.76
CA HIS A 154 -17.51 -25.67 -4.80
C HIS A 154 -16.75 -25.42 -6.11
N ARG A 155 -16.62 -24.14 -6.53
CA ARG A 155 -15.87 -23.78 -7.73
C ARG A 155 -14.40 -24.18 -7.64
N PHE A 156 -13.75 -24.00 -6.49
CA PHE A 156 -12.38 -24.50 -6.26
C PHE A 156 -12.31 -26.02 -6.43
N ARG A 157 -13.26 -26.76 -5.86
CA ARG A 157 -13.31 -28.23 -6.01
C ARG A 157 -13.51 -28.65 -7.46
N ASP A 158 -14.42 -28.00 -8.17
CA ASP A 158 -14.71 -28.31 -9.57
C ASP A 158 -13.48 -28.07 -10.46
N VAL A 159 -12.72 -26.99 -10.22
CA VAL A 159 -11.47 -26.71 -10.94
C VAL A 159 -10.39 -27.73 -10.60
N TYR A 160 -10.21 -28.11 -9.32
CA TYR A 160 -9.31 -29.22 -8.95
C TYR A 160 -9.62 -30.50 -9.69
N GLN A 161 -10.91 -30.88 -9.78
CA GLN A 161 -11.36 -32.06 -10.51
C GLN A 161 -11.08 -31.95 -12.02
N ALA A 162 -11.36 -30.78 -12.61
CA ALA A 162 -11.08 -30.52 -14.02
C ALA A 162 -9.59 -30.59 -14.34
N MET A 163 -8.74 -30.12 -13.43
CA MET A 163 -7.28 -30.21 -13.55
C MET A 163 -6.74 -31.63 -13.28
N GLN A 164 -7.58 -32.56 -12.83
CA GLN A 164 -7.18 -33.92 -12.46
C GLN A 164 -6.03 -33.99 -11.44
N LEU A 165 -6.04 -33.07 -10.48
CA LEU A 165 -5.01 -32.99 -9.45
C LEU A 165 -5.45 -33.66 -8.15
N PRO A 166 -4.53 -34.29 -7.40
CA PRO A 166 -4.85 -34.99 -6.16
C PRO A 166 -5.15 -34.07 -4.96
N ALA A 167 -5.21 -32.75 -5.18
CA ALA A 167 -5.45 -31.75 -4.13
C ALA A 167 -4.54 -31.93 -2.90
N ALA A 168 -3.26 -32.18 -3.14
CA ALA A 168 -2.29 -32.53 -2.11
C ALA A 168 -1.87 -31.33 -1.23
N ASN A 169 -1.97 -30.11 -1.74
CA ASN A 169 -1.51 -28.89 -1.09
C ASN A 169 -2.63 -27.91 -0.75
N LEU A 170 -3.81 -28.39 -0.39
CA LEU A 170 -4.97 -27.55 0.00
C LEU A 170 -4.63 -26.59 1.15
N SER A 171 -3.73 -26.96 2.07
CA SER A 171 -3.25 -26.10 3.15
C SER A 171 -2.44 -24.87 2.67
N SER A 172 -2.02 -24.87 1.40
CA SER A 172 -1.35 -23.75 0.76
C SER A 172 -2.30 -22.74 0.13
N ILE A 173 -3.61 -22.97 0.21
CA ILE A 173 -4.64 -22.06 -0.29
C ILE A 173 -5.45 -21.54 0.88
N ASP A 174 -5.40 -20.23 1.10
CA ASP A 174 -6.33 -19.56 2.00
C ASP A 174 -7.37 -18.80 1.18
N ILE A 175 -8.63 -18.83 1.60
CA ILE A 175 -9.72 -18.09 0.95
C ILE A 175 -10.30 -17.11 1.95
N TRP A 176 -10.33 -15.83 1.56
CA TRP A 176 -10.96 -14.77 2.34
C TRP A 176 -12.29 -14.35 1.69
N ASN A 177 -13.40 -14.85 2.24
CA ASN A 177 -14.73 -14.53 1.74
C ASN A 177 -15.21 -13.19 2.31
N LEU A 178 -15.32 -12.17 1.46
CA LEU A 178 -15.69 -10.79 1.82
C LEU A 178 -16.97 -10.31 1.14
N ARG A 179 -17.74 -11.18 0.48
CA ARG A 179 -19.04 -10.81 -0.08
C ARG A 179 -19.94 -10.17 1.01
N GLY A 180 -20.46 -8.98 0.73
CA GLY A 180 -21.31 -8.23 1.66
C GLY A 180 -20.55 -7.42 2.73
N THR A 181 -19.23 -7.63 2.88
CA THR A 181 -18.37 -6.90 3.81
C THR A 181 -17.18 -6.22 3.14
N THR A 182 -17.24 -6.12 1.81
CA THR A 182 -16.19 -5.51 0.99
C THR A 182 -15.96 -4.05 1.39
N LYS A 183 -14.70 -3.67 1.45
CA LYS A 183 -14.26 -2.30 1.72
C LYS A 183 -13.41 -1.80 0.55
N PRO A 184 -13.35 -0.47 0.34
CA PRO A 184 -12.40 0.14 -0.57
C PRO A 184 -10.97 -0.32 -0.33
N MET A 185 -10.13 -0.34 -1.38
CA MET A 185 -8.77 -0.88 -1.31
C MET A 185 -7.89 -0.14 -0.30
N ASP A 186 -8.04 1.17 -0.14
CA ASP A 186 -7.35 1.98 0.86
C ASP A 186 -7.59 1.50 2.30
N LYS A 187 -8.80 0.98 2.60
CA LYS A 187 -9.17 0.41 3.91
C LYS A 187 -8.93 -1.10 3.99
N LEU A 188 -8.99 -1.79 2.84
CA LEU A 188 -8.77 -3.23 2.77
C LEU A 188 -7.27 -3.57 2.91
N ALA A 189 -6.39 -2.84 2.21
CA ALA A 189 -4.96 -3.11 2.16
C ALA A 189 -4.29 -3.17 3.56
N PRO A 190 -4.50 -2.22 4.49
CA PRO A 190 -3.93 -2.33 5.83
C PRO A 190 -4.40 -3.56 6.62
N SER A 191 -5.66 -3.95 6.43
CA SER A 191 -6.23 -5.14 7.08
C SER A 191 -5.70 -6.43 6.48
N LEU A 192 -5.53 -6.46 5.15
CA LEU A 192 -4.94 -7.55 4.40
C LEU A 192 -3.49 -7.77 4.84
N ILE A 193 -2.67 -6.74 4.81
CA ILE A 193 -1.26 -6.77 5.21
C ILE A 193 -1.12 -7.30 6.63
N ARG A 194 -1.84 -6.75 7.60
CA ARG A 194 -1.77 -7.18 9.00
C ARG A 194 -2.11 -8.65 9.18
N ARG A 195 -3.11 -9.18 8.46
CA ARG A 195 -3.55 -10.58 8.56
C ARG A 195 -2.62 -11.52 7.81
N ALA A 196 -2.12 -11.11 6.65
CA ALA A 196 -1.31 -11.90 5.75
C ALA A 196 0.16 -12.01 6.17
N LYS A 197 0.71 -10.99 6.86
CA LYS A 197 2.13 -10.86 7.20
C LYS A 197 2.76 -12.10 7.86
N LYS A 198 1.98 -12.89 8.60
CA LYS A 198 2.49 -14.09 9.30
C LYS A 198 2.48 -15.36 8.43
N LYS A 199 1.88 -15.33 7.25
CA LYS A 199 1.60 -16.54 6.46
C LYS A 199 2.49 -16.73 5.23
N GLN A 200 3.33 -15.77 4.89
CA GLN A 200 4.30 -15.84 3.78
C GLN A 200 3.65 -16.26 2.45
N TYR A 201 2.63 -15.52 2.02
CA TYR A 201 2.03 -15.74 0.72
C TYR A 201 2.99 -15.32 -0.40
N ILE A 202 3.05 -16.14 -1.47
CA ILE A 202 3.77 -15.76 -2.71
C ILE A 202 2.90 -14.91 -3.63
N ALA A 203 1.58 -15.07 -3.55
CA ALA A 203 0.61 -14.29 -4.33
C ALA A 203 -0.67 -14.03 -3.54
N VAL A 204 -1.29 -12.88 -3.83
CA VAL A 204 -2.63 -12.49 -3.36
C VAL A 204 -3.50 -12.23 -4.57
N ILE A 205 -4.55 -13.01 -4.74
CA ILE A 205 -5.50 -12.91 -5.85
C ILE A 205 -6.76 -12.21 -5.35
N ILE A 206 -7.19 -11.14 -6.03
CA ILE A 206 -8.39 -10.35 -5.68
C ILE A 206 -9.41 -10.49 -6.80
N ASP A 207 -10.55 -11.06 -6.51
CA ASP A 207 -11.60 -11.36 -7.50
C ASP A 207 -12.99 -10.94 -7.01
N PRO A 208 -13.64 -10.01 -7.70
CA PRO A 208 -13.13 -9.15 -8.78
C PRO A 208 -12.63 -7.79 -8.25
N ILE A 209 -11.69 -7.19 -8.98
CA ILE A 209 -11.04 -5.93 -8.60
C ILE A 209 -12.02 -4.74 -8.51
N TYR A 210 -13.05 -4.67 -9.36
CA TYR A 210 -14.00 -3.55 -9.38
C TYR A 210 -14.77 -3.36 -8.05
N LYS A 211 -14.86 -4.39 -7.23
CA LYS A 211 -15.50 -4.32 -5.90
C LYS A 211 -14.72 -3.50 -4.87
N VAL A 212 -13.45 -3.25 -5.11
CA VAL A 212 -12.57 -2.50 -4.20
C VAL A 212 -12.13 -1.16 -4.78
N ILE A 213 -12.51 -0.85 -6.04
CA ILE A 213 -12.31 0.47 -6.66
C ILE A 213 -13.24 1.48 -5.97
N THR A 214 -12.73 2.66 -5.70
CA THR A 214 -13.49 3.82 -5.23
C THR A 214 -13.18 5.01 -6.11
N GLY A 215 -14.23 5.77 -6.41
CA GLY A 215 -14.14 6.94 -7.25
C GLY A 215 -14.38 6.63 -8.74
N ASP A 216 -14.00 7.59 -9.57
CA ASP A 216 -14.17 7.48 -11.02
C ASP A 216 -12.98 6.73 -11.64
N GLU A 217 -13.25 5.57 -12.22
CA GLU A 217 -12.25 4.74 -12.92
C GLU A 217 -11.64 5.43 -14.16
N ASN A 218 -12.27 6.50 -14.66
CA ASN A 218 -11.74 7.32 -15.74
C ASN A 218 -10.82 8.44 -15.25
N SER A 219 -10.70 8.66 -13.95
CA SER A 219 -9.79 9.63 -13.35
C SER A 219 -8.40 9.01 -13.18
N ALA A 220 -7.42 9.55 -13.91
CA ALA A 220 -6.03 9.07 -13.85
C ALA A 220 -5.45 9.14 -12.43
N ASP A 221 -5.71 10.23 -11.70
CA ASP A 221 -5.21 10.43 -10.33
C ASP A 221 -5.80 9.41 -9.34
N GLN A 222 -7.10 9.13 -9.47
CA GLN A 222 -7.76 8.16 -8.60
C GLN A 222 -7.29 6.74 -8.90
N MET A 223 -7.08 6.41 -10.17
CA MET A 223 -6.52 5.12 -10.58
C MET A 223 -5.06 4.97 -10.16
N ALA A 224 -4.23 6.02 -10.25
CA ALA A 224 -2.86 5.99 -9.73
C ALA A 224 -2.84 5.73 -8.22
N HIS A 225 -3.66 6.46 -7.45
CA HIS A 225 -3.79 6.23 -6.01
C HIS A 225 -4.25 4.81 -5.69
N PHE A 226 -5.21 4.30 -6.43
CA PHE A 226 -5.71 2.93 -6.31
C PHE A 226 -4.61 1.90 -6.58
N CYS A 227 -3.85 2.05 -7.68
CA CYS A 227 -2.74 1.17 -8.03
C CYS A 227 -1.63 1.16 -6.95
N ASN A 228 -1.34 2.31 -6.35
CA ASN A 228 -0.34 2.43 -5.27
C ASN A 228 -0.72 1.60 -4.02
N GLN A 229 -2.00 1.30 -3.78
CA GLN A 229 -2.38 0.41 -2.68
C GLN A 229 -1.90 -1.03 -2.91
N PHE A 230 -1.88 -1.48 -4.15
CA PHE A 230 -1.34 -2.82 -4.48
C PHE A 230 0.17 -2.84 -4.34
N ASP A 231 0.89 -1.77 -4.75
CA ASP A 231 2.34 -1.66 -4.54
C ASP A 231 2.69 -1.78 -3.06
N LYS A 232 1.92 -1.13 -2.17
CA LYS A 232 2.09 -1.28 -0.72
C LYS A 232 1.89 -2.72 -0.26
N VAL A 233 0.88 -3.41 -0.80
CA VAL A 233 0.63 -4.83 -0.45
C VAL A 233 1.80 -5.69 -0.93
N CYS A 234 2.21 -5.55 -2.19
CA CYS A 234 3.32 -6.32 -2.75
C CYS A 234 4.63 -6.09 -1.98
N THR A 235 4.97 -4.83 -1.70
CA THR A 235 6.20 -4.48 -0.98
C THR A 235 6.19 -4.98 0.47
N GLN A 236 5.08 -4.82 1.20
CA GLN A 236 5.03 -5.16 2.62
C GLN A 236 4.86 -6.66 2.89
N LEU A 237 4.31 -7.40 1.93
CA LEU A 237 4.15 -8.86 2.03
C LEU A 237 5.23 -9.64 1.28
N GLY A 238 6.00 -8.99 0.39
CA GLY A 238 6.94 -9.66 -0.48
C GLY A 238 6.26 -10.64 -1.45
N CYS A 239 5.04 -10.32 -1.93
CA CYS A 239 4.23 -11.18 -2.80
C CYS A 239 3.85 -10.46 -4.12
N ALA A 240 3.20 -11.17 -5.05
CA ALA A 240 2.55 -10.59 -6.21
C ALA A 240 1.04 -10.46 -5.99
#